data_b86e19b7f5cab87edb0fa945424ec71f
#
_entry.id   b86e19b7f5cab87edb0fa945424ec71f
#
_cell.length_a   1.000
_cell.length_b   1.000
_cell.length_c   1.000
_cell.angle_alpha   90.00
_cell.angle_beta   90.00
_cell.angle_gamma   90.00
#
_symmetry.space_group_name_H-M   'P 1'
#
loop_
_entity.id
_entity.type
_entity.pdbx_description
1 polymer ?
#
loop_
_entity_poly.entity_id
_entity_poly.type
_entity_poly.pdbx_seq_one_letter_code
_entity_poly.pdbx_strand_id
1 'polypeptide(L)'
;MMNECGELLKKLSNIRAVTGRENQAAEVIAGLFRQYCDEVSIDHFYNVIGLKKGRSKNAGSVLVTAHYDEIGLIVTGIEDSGFLRFAPAGGVDPKAIGAMEVIVHGKKELFGVIGAKPPHLIPPEDKDKGIKMEEMRIDIGFDGDKARELVTVGDMVSFVNPARELMNNRLAGKSMDNRSGIAALVEILKELQRLHHDDNVYVVATVQEELGLVGAICATYNIKADLGIVIDVCHGDMPDAPSDESFPLGKGVAVAVGPVLSMKHTKAIIKTAKEENISYQIDPEAGDTGTEAAAHAVAKEGIPVILLS
;
A
#
# COMPACT_ATOMS: atom_id res chain seq x y z
N MET A 1 9.58 -5.97 23.56
CA MET A 1 8.54 -4.94 23.32
C MET A 1 8.82 -4.32 21.96
N MET A 2 7.80 -4.15 21.15
CA MET A 2 7.89 -3.49 19.85
C MET A 2 8.33 -2.03 20.02
N ASN A 3 9.08 -1.50 19.06
CA ASN A 3 9.45 -0.08 19.07
C ASN A 3 8.27 0.81 18.60
N GLU A 4 8.42 2.13 18.73
CA GLU A 4 7.37 3.09 18.39
C GLU A 4 6.90 2.98 16.93
N CYS A 5 7.83 2.76 15.99
CA CYS A 5 7.53 2.55 14.58
C CYS A 5 6.68 1.29 14.35
N GLY A 6 7.01 0.18 15.03
CA GLY A 6 6.21 -1.05 14.94
C GLY A 6 4.80 -0.89 15.50
N GLU A 7 4.62 -0.15 16.60
CA GLU A 7 3.29 0.18 17.13
C GLU A 7 2.49 1.09 16.17
N LEU A 8 3.18 2.00 15.49
CA LEU A 8 2.56 2.83 14.45
C LEU A 8 2.12 1.97 13.27
N LEU A 9 3.00 1.11 12.75
CA LEU A 9 2.68 0.20 11.64
C LEU A 9 1.50 -0.70 11.98
N LYS A 10 1.45 -1.26 13.19
CA LYS A 10 0.33 -2.06 13.67
C LYS A 10 -1.00 -1.29 13.65
N LYS A 11 -0.98 -0.01 14.03
CA LYS A 11 -2.16 0.86 13.96
C LYS A 11 -2.55 1.15 12.51
N LEU A 12 -1.58 1.50 11.67
CA LEU A 12 -1.80 1.82 10.26
C LEU A 12 -2.36 0.62 9.48
N SER A 13 -1.81 -0.57 9.67
CA SER A 13 -2.28 -1.80 9.01
C SER A 13 -3.75 -2.12 9.32
N ASN A 14 -4.27 -1.69 10.47
CA ASN A 14 -5.65 -1.93 10.86
C ASN A 14 -6.64 -0.88 10.32
N ILE A 15 -6.16 0.22 9.74
CA ILE A 15 -7.03 1.21 9.09
C ILE A 15 -7.54 0.61 7.77
N ARG A 16 -8.85 0.68 7.55
CA ARG A 16 -9.48 0.20 6.32
C ARG A 16 -9.48 1.29 5.27
N ALA A 17 -8.82 1.04 4.16
CA ALA A 17 -8.77 1.93 3.01
C ALA A 17 -8.61 1.11 1.74
N VAL A 18 -9.65 0.35 1.40
CA VAL A 18 -9.68 -0.38 0.14
C VAL A 18 -9.52 0.62 -1.01
N THR A 19 -8.70 0.26 -1.99
CA THR A 19 -8.44 1.08 -3.17
C THR A 19 -9.75 1.59 -3.79
N GLY A 20 -9.86 2.92 -3.95
CA GLY A 20 -11.10 3.62 -4.34
C GLY A 20 -12.03 4.01 -3.17
N ARG A 21 -11.68 3.70 -1.90
CA ARG A 21 -12.44 4.06 -0.70
C ARG A 21 -11.52 4.56 0.44
N GLU A 22 -10.63 5.44 0.13
CA GLU A 22 -9.60 5.92 1.06
C GLU A 22 -10.01 7.14 1.88
N ASN A 23 -11.15 7.75 1.58
CA ASN A 23 -11.61 9.02 2.14
C ASN A 23 -11.57 9.10 3.67
N GLN A 24 -11.89 8.02 4.37
CA GLN A 24 -11.87 8.00 5.84
C GLN A 24 -10.45 7.88 6.40
N ALA A 25 -9.56 7.17 5.71
CA ALA A 25 -8.18 6.97 6.13
C ALA A 25 -7.34 8.24 5.91
N ALA A 26 -7.65 9.04 4.87
CA ALA A 26 -6.93 10.25 4.53
C ALA A 26 -6.77 11.21 5.72
N GLU A 27 -7.83 11.47 6.49
CA GLU A 27 -7.77 12.35 7.65
C GLU A 27 -6.92 11.80 8.79
N VAL A 28 -6.90 10.48 8.96
CA VAL A 28 -6.03 9.84 9.97
C VAL A 28 -4.57 10.05 9.60
N ILE A 29 -4.20 9.83 8.34
CA ILE A 29 -2.83 10.03 7.85
C ILE A 29 -2.46 11.51 7.87
N ALA A 30 -3.36 12.40 7.44
CA ALA A 30 -3.15 13.85 7.52
C ALA A 30 -2.89 14.29 8.97
N GLY A 31 -3.60 13.71 9.95
CA GLY A 31 -3.37 13.95 11.37
C GLY A 31 -1.97 13.56 11.84
N LEU A 32 -1.37 12.49 11.27
CA LEU A 32 0.02 12.12 11.54
C LEU A 32 0.99 13.13 10.92
N PHE A 33 0.78 13.53 9.68
CA PHE A 33 1.66 14.48 8.97
C PHE A 33 1.63 15.89 9.58
N ARG A 34 0.46 16.36 10.05
CA ARG A 34 0.31 17.69 10.71
C ARG A 34 1.20 17.87 11.93
N GLN A 35 1.68 16.78 12.53
CA GLN A 35 2.59 16.86 13.69
C GLN A 35 4.00 17.30 13.29
N TYR A 36 4.38 17.14 12.03
CA TYR A 36 5.76 17.29 11.57
C TYR A 36 5.92 18.22 10.36
N CYS A 37 4.88 18.37 9.53
CA CYS A 37 4.90 19.19 8.32
C CYS A 37 4.52 20.63 8.61
N ASP A 38 5.03 21.55 7.80
CA ASP A 38 4.68 22.98 7.86
C ASP A 38 3.31 23.23 7.20
N GLU A 39 2.96 22.43 6.20
CA GLU A 39 1.67 22.45 5.50
C GLU A 39 1.20 21.04 5.23
N VAL A 40 -0.11 20.80 5.36
CA VAL A 40 -0.72 19.50 5.01
C VAL A 40 -2.03 19.76 4.27
N SER A 41 -2.22 19.11 3.14
CA SER A 41 -3.44 19.14 2.35
C SER A 41 -3.86 17.75 1.92
N ILE A 42 -5.13 17.60 1.61
CA ILE A 42 -5.71 16.39 0.99
C ILE A 42 -6.26 16.82 -0.36
N ASP A 43 -5.87 16.15 -1.43
CA ASP A 43 -6.35 16.45 -2.77
C ASP A 43 -7.71 15.80 -3.07
N HIS A 44 -8.22 16.00 -4.29
CA HIS A 44 -9.52 15.46 -4.71
C HIS A 44 -9.55 13.92 -4.83
N PHE A 45 -8.40 13.27 -4.94
CA PHE A 45 -8.26 11.81 -4.94
C PHE A 45 -8.01 11.23 -3.56
N TYR A 46 -7.90 12.08 -2.53
CA TYR A 46 -7.53 11.75 -1.15
C TYR A 46 -6.03 11.46 -0.94
N ASN A 47 -5.14 11.81 -1.89
CA ASN A 47 -3.72 11.84 -1.56
C ASN A 47 -3.49 12.83 -0.41
N VAL A 48 -2.69 12.42 0.58
CA VAL A 48 -2.30 13.28 1.70
C VAL A 48 -0.93 13.85 1.42
N ILE A 49 -0.87 15.16 1.22
CA ILE A 49 0.35 15.88 0.82
C ILE A 49 0.84 16.71 2.01
N GLY A 50 2.00 16.36 2.53
CA GLY A 50 2.72 17.11 3.55
C GLY A 50 3.91 17.85 2.94
N LEU A 51 4.11 19.10 3.31
CA LEU A 51 5.27 19.89 2.94
C LEU A 51 6.11 20.21 4.17
N LYS A 52 7.39 19.86 4.13
CA LYS A 52 8.44 20.31 5.04
C LYS A 52 9.34 21.29 4.31
N LYS A 53 9.33 22.56 4.72
CA LYS A 53 10.07 23.62 4.04
C LYS A 53 11.56 23.55 4.32
N GLY A 54 12.35 23.64 3.26
CA GLY A 54 13.79 23.83 3.34
C GLY A 54 14.17 25.24 3.77
N ARG A 55 15.43 25.42 4.13
CA ARG A 55 15.97 26.71 4.60
C ARG A 55 16.47 27.61 3.47
N SER A 56 16.81 27.02 2.33
CA SER A 56 17.33 27.78 1.19
C SER A 56 16.24 28.66 0.57
N LYS A 57 16.60 29.88 0.21
CA LYS A 57 15.75 30.77 -0.59
C LYS A 57 15.53 30.24 -2.02
N ASN A 58 16.47 29.44 -2.51
CA ASN A 58 16.42 28.77 -3.80
C ASN A 58 16.30 27.27 -3.59
N ALA A 59 15.43 26.83 -2.68
CA ALA A 59 15.21 25.44 -2.36
C ALA A 59 14.78 24.66 -3.62
N GLY A 60 15.43 23.55 -3.89
CA GLY A 60 14.92 22.49 -4.73
C GLY A 60 13.75 21.77 -4.05
N SER A 61 13.23 20.75 -4.68
CA SER A 61 12.10 19.98 -4.14
C SER A 61 12.34 18.49 -4.30
N VAL A 62 12.24 17.77 -3.19
CA VAL A 62 12.27 16.31 -3.16
C VAL A 62 10.86 15.80 -2.85
N LEU A 63 10.39 14.86 -3.63
CA LEU A 63 9.11 14.17 -3.43
C LEU A 63 9.40 12.78 -2.84
N VAL A 64 8.80 12.45 -1.70
CA VAL A 64 8.89 11.12 -1.08
C VAL A 64 7.48 10.55 -0.99
N THR A 65 7.25 9.39 -1.60
CA THR A 65 5.91 8.79 -1.68
C THR A 65 5.86 7.36 -1.17
N ALA A 66 4.69 6.98 -0.67
CA ALA A 66 4.27 5.62 -0.39
C ALA A 66 2.74 5.58 -0.48
N HIS A 67 2.18 4.48 -0.98
CA HIS A 67 0.72 4.37 -1.03
C HIS A 67 0.12 3.88 0.29
N TYR A 68 -1.14 4.25 0.53
CA TYR A 68 -1.85 3.81 1.72
C TYR A 68 -3.17 3.08 1.44
N ASP A 69 -3.53 2.93 0.17
CA ASP A 69 -4.61 2.03 -0.18
C ASP A 69 -4.22 0.55 0.03
N GLU A 70 -5.19 -0.30 -0.01
CA GLU A 70 -5.04 -1.73 0.18
C GLU A 70 -5.94 -2.47 -0.80
N ILE A 71 -5.56 -3.68 -1.19
CA ILE A 71 -6.41 -4.59 -1.96
C ILE A 71 -7.68 -4.95 -1.19
N GLY A 72 -8.75 -5.22 -1.92
CA GLY A 72 -10.02 -5.62 -1.35
C GLY A 72 -10.96 -6.21 -2.40
N LEU A 73 -12.26 -6.11 -2.13
CA LEU A 73 -13.28 -6.61 -3.04
C LEU A 73 -14.35 -5.55 -3.26
N ILE A 74 -15.10 -5.69 -4.36
CA ILE A 74 -16.27 -4.87 -4.68
C ILE A 74 -17.48 -5.78 -4.87
N VAL A 75 -18.63 -5.42 -4.28
CA VAL A 75 -19.89 -6.16 -4.46
C VAL A 75 -20.40 -5.98 -5.89
N THR A 76 -20.61 -7.09 -6.59
CA THR A 76 -21.11 -7.11 -7.98
C THR A 76 -22.55 -7.62 -8.11
N GLY A 77 -23.12 -8.16 -7.05
CA GLY A 77 -24.50 -8.62 -7.03
C GLY A 77 -24.93 -9.16 -5.67
N ILE A 78 -26.24 -9.22 -5.48
CA ILE A 78 -26.89 -9.75 -4.27
C ILE A 78 -27.87 -10.83 -4.71
N GLU A 79 -27.68 -12.05 -4.23
CA GLU A 79 -28.55 -13.19 -4.55
C GLU A 79 -29.84 -13.18 -3.71
N ASP A 80 -30.87 -13.89 -4.16
CA ASP A 80 -32.11 -13.99 -3.40
C ASP A 80 -31.96 -14.73 -2.06
N SER A 81 -30.91 -15.56 -1.98
CA SER A 81 -30.47 -16.20 -0.74
C SER A 81 -29.77 -15.28 0.25
N GLY A 82 -29.41 -14.05 -0.16
CA GLY A 82 -28.66 -13.07 0.64
C GLY A 82 -27.14 -13.09 0.47
N PHE A 83 -26.60 -14.10 -0.22
CA PHE A 83 -25.17 -14.13 -0.54
C PHE A 83 -24.78 -13.01 -1.50
N LEU A 84 -23.59 -12.43 -1.28
CA LEU A 84 -23.05 -11.38 -2.15
C LEU A 84 -22.08 -11.99 -3.17
N ARG A 85 -22.23 -11.59 -4.42
CA ARG A 85 -21.23 -11.78 -5.46
C ARG A 85 -20.26 -10.61 -5.41
N PHE A 86 -19.00 -10.86 -5.74
CA PHE A 86 -17.95 -9.86 -5.68
C PHE A 86 -16.93 -10.04 -6.81
N ALA A 87 -16.13 -9.00 -7.02
CA ALA A 87 -14.95 -8.99 -7.86
C ALA A 87 -13.76 -8.42 -7.08
N PRO A 88 -12.51 -8.66 -7.51
CA PRO A 88 -11.34 -8.09 -6.86
C PRO A 88 -11.23 -6.59 -7.12
N ALA A 89 -10.72 -5.86 -6.14
CA ALA A 89 -10.24 -4.50 -6.23
C ALA A 89 -8.75 -4.53 -5.89
N GLY A 90 -7.89 -4.41 -6.89
CA GLY A 90 -6.46 -4.67 -6.81
C GLY A 90 -6.07 -6.14 -7.03
N GLY A 91 -4.83 -6.49 -6.73
CA GLY A 91 -4.21 -7.79 -6.99
C GLY A 91 -4.57 -8.89 -5.98
N VAL A 92 -5.83 -9.33 -5.92
CA VAL A 92 -6.30 -10.35 -4.97
C VAL A 92 -6.08 -11.76 -5.48
N ASP A 93 -5.30 -12.58 -4.76
CA ASP A 93 -5.13 -14.01 -5.06
C ASP A 93 -6.34 -14.83 -4.55
N PRO A 94 -7.10 -15.48 -5.44
CA PRO A 94 -8.25 -16.32 -5.06
C PRO A 94 -7.88 -17.51 -4.15
N LYS A 95 -6.62 -17.95 -4.16
CA LYS A 95 -6.16 -19.04 -3.28
C LYS A 95 -6.08 -18.62 -1.82
N ALA A 96 -5.84 -17.32 -1.58
CA ALA A 96 -5.64 -16.78 -0.24
C ALA A 96 -6.93 -16.39 0.47
N ILE A 97 -8.05 -16.17 -0.26
CA ILE A 97 -9.25 -15.55 0.31
C ILE A 97 -10.34 -16.52 0.79
N GLY A 98 -10.21 -17.80 0.51
CA GLY A 98 -11.16 -18.82 0.98
C GLY A 98 -11.27 -18.84 2.52
N ALA A 99 -12.49 -18.73 3.05
CA ALA A 99 -12.79 -18.65 4.48
C ALA A 99 -12.27 -17.37 5.20
N MET A 100 -11.82 -16.36 4.49
CA MET A 100 -11.46 -15.08 5.10
C MET A 100 -12.68 -14.32 5.61
N GLU A 101 -12.49 -13.70 6.77
CA GLU A 101 -13.41 -12.73 7.33
C GLU A 101 -13.29 -11.39 6.59
N VAL A 102 -14.42 -10.72 6.37
CA VAL A 102 -14.48 -9.45 5.67
C VAL A 102 -15.44 -8.47 6.32
N ILE A 103 -15.26 -7.18 6.02
CA ILE A 103 -16.22 -6.13 6.32
C ILE A 103 -16.76 -5.58 5.01
N VAL A 104 -18.06 -5.71 4.80
CA VAL A 104 -18.79 -5.07 3.71
C VAL A 104 -19.17 -3.66 4.12
N HIS A 105 -18.76 -2.67 3.35
CA HIS A 105 -18.98 -1.25 3.62
C HIS A 105 -20.26 -0.74 2.95
N GLY A 106 -21.40 -1.30 3.37
CA GLY A 106 -22.73 -0.87 2.93
C GLY A 106 -23.24 0.36 3.71
N LYS A 107 -24.55 0.46 3.92
CA LYS A 107 -25.17 1.53 4.76
C LYS A 107 -24.60 1.56 6.17
N LYS A 108 -24.11 0.45 6.65
CA LYS A 108 -23.28 0.28 7.85
C LYS A 108 -22.26 -0.81 7.57
N GLU A 109 -21.24 -0.88 8.42
CA GLU A 109 -20.29 -1.99 8.34
C GLU A 109 -21.00 -3.31 8.70
N LEU A 110 -20.83 -4.31 7.83
CA LEU A 110 -21.37 -5.65 8.02
C LEU A 110 -20.23 -6.66 8.00
N PHE A 111 -20.17 -7.47 9.03
CA PHE A 111 -19.27 -8.61 9.06
C PHE A 111 -19.75 -9.67 8.07
N GLY A 112 -18.82 -10.29 7.37
CA GLY A 112 -19.10 -11.39 6.45
C GLY A 112 -17.95 -12.38 6.38
N VAL A 113 -18.20 -13.51 5.76
CA VAL A 113 -17.21 -14.56 5.52
C VAL A 113 -17.24 -14.99 4.07
N ILE A 114 -16.09 -15.15 3.44
CA ILE A 114 -15.98 -15.65 2.07
C ILE A 114 -16.14 -17.18 2.10
N GLY A 115 -17.21 -17.66 1.48
CA GLY A 115 -17.48 -19.08 1.31
C GLY A 115 -17.23 -19.56 -0.11
N ALA A 116 -16.89 -20.85 -0.24
CA ALA A 116 -16.75 -21.53 -1.51
C ALA A 116 -17.43 -22.91 -1.44
N LYS A 117 -17.70 -23.52 -2.60
CA LYS A 117 -18.24 -24.88 -2.64
C LYS A 117 -17.32 -25.85 -1.92
N PRO A 118 -17.85 -26.69 -1.02
CA PRO A 118 -17.03 -27.70 -0.36
C PRO A 118 -16.53 -28.77 -1.35
N PRO A 119 -15.38 -29.39 -1.10
CA PRO A 119 -14.73 -30.31 -2.05
C PRO A 119 -15.59 -31.48 -2.53
N HIS A 120 -16.54 -31.94 -1.70
CA HIS A 120 -17.43 -33.07 -2.05
C HIS A 120 -18.55 -32.68 -3.04
N LEU A 121 -18.79 -31.38 -3.24
CA LEU A 121 -19.75 -30.85 -4.23
C LEU A 121 -19.06 -30.37 -5.52
N ILE A 122 -17.74 -30.47 -5.58
CA ILE A 122 -16.96 -30.14 -6.79
C ILE A 122 -16.95 -31.36 -7.71
N PRO A 123 -17.30 -31.22 -9.01
CA PRO A 123 -17.22 -32.31 -9.97
C PRO A 123 -15.80 -32.94 -10.00
N PRO A 124 -15.69 -34.27 -10.21
CA PRO A 124 -14.38 -34.92 -10.21
C PRO A 124 -13.35 -34.32 -11.19
N GLU A 125 -13.81 -33.84 -12.35
CA GLU A 125 -13.01 -33.15 -13.38
C GLU A 125 -12.49 -31.79 -12.99
N ASP A 126 -13.03 -31.20 -11.93
CA ASP A 126 -12.65 -29.87 -11.44
C ASP A 126 -11.90 -29.90 -10.11
N LYS A 127 -11.74 -31.07 -9.50
CA LYS A 127 -11.12 -31.20 -8.16
C LYS A 127 -9.67 -30.72 -8.10
N ASP A 128 -8.94 -30.85 -9.19
CA ASP A 128 -7.54 -30.42 -9.29
C ASP A 128 -7.40 -28.99 -9.81
N LYS A 129 -8.52 -28.34 -10.15
CA LYS A 129 -8.55 -26.93 -10.54
C LYS A 129 -8.73 -26.06 -9.30
N GLY A 130 -7.96 -24.99 -9.20
CA GLY A 130 -8.16 -24.00 -8.13
C GLY A 130 -9.58 -23.44 -8.15
N ILE A 131 -10.11 -23.08 -6.96
CA ILE A 131 -11.42 -22.44 -6.83
C ILE A 131 -11.35 -21.08 -7.53
N LYS A 132 -12.28 -20.85 -8.47
CA LYS A 132 -12.39 -19.56 -9.14
C LYS A 132 -13.09 -18.56 -8.26
N MET A 133 -12.66 -17.31 -8.30
CA MET A 133 -13.22 -16.23 -7.48
C MET A 133 -14.72 -16.03 -7.77
N GLU A 134 -15.16 -16.19 -9.01
CA GLU A 134 -16.56 -16.07 -9.43
C GLU A 134 -17.47 -17.14 -8.80
N GLU A 135 -16.91 -18.21 -8.28
CA GLU A 135 -17.64 -19.29 -7.59
C GLU A 135 -17.74 -19.06 -6.08
N MET A 136 -16.99 -18.09 -5.56
CA MET A 136 -17.04 -17.70 -4.15
C MET A 136 -18.18 -16.73 -3.88
N ARG A 137 -18.64 -16.68 -2.64
CA ARG A 137 -19.67 -15.75 -2.14
C ARG A 137 -19.29 -15.21 -0.78
N ILE A 138 -19.76 -14.01 -0.50
CA ILE A 138 -19.69 -13.47 0.86
C ILE A 138 -21.04 -13.74 1.53
N ASP A 139 -21.00 -14.39 2.67
CA ASP A 139 -22.13 -14.58 3.57
C ASP A 139 -22.10 -13.50 4.65
N ILE A 140 -23.16 -12.70 4.72
CA ILE A 140 -23.34 -11.65 5.74
C ILE A 140 -24.48 -12.01 6.74
N GLY A 141 -24.99 -13.23 6.68
CA GLY A 141 -25.98 -13.76 7.62
C GLY A 141 -27.40 -13.22 7.45
N PHE A 142 -27.76 -12.61 6.30
CA PHE A 142 -29.08 -12.08 6.00
C PHE A 142 -29.70 -12.77 4.77
N ASP A 143 -31.05 -12.75 4.70
CA ASP A 143 -31.78 -13.08 3.48
C ASP A 143 -31.60 -11.98 2.41
N GLY A 144 -32.06 -12.27 1.18
CA GLY A 144 -31.87 -11.36 0.05
C GLY A 144 -32.54 -10.00 0.22
N ASP A 145 -33.72 -9.94 0.82
CA ASP A 145 -34.43 -8.68 1.02
C ASP A 145 -33.67 -7.80 2.01
N LYS A 146 -33.25 -8.37 3.12
CA LYS A 146 -32.48 -7.64 4.12
C LYS A 146 -31.09 -7.27 3.64
N ALA A 147 -30.45 -8.14 2.86
CA ALA A 147 -29.17 -7.83 2.24
C ALA A 147 -29.28 -6.62 1.30
N ARG A 148 -30.31 -6.56 0.43
CA ARG A 148 -30.58 -5.42 -0.48
C ARG A 148 -30.92 -4.12 0.25
N GLU A 149 -31.48 -4.19 1.45
CA GLU A 149 -31.67 -2.98 2.28
C GLU A 149 -30.35 -2.39 2.75
N LEU A 150 -29.34 -3.21 3.02
CA LEU A 150 -28.10 -2.84 3.72
C LEU A 150 -26.90 -2.67 2.78
N VAL A 151 -26.90 -3.40 1.66
CA VAL A 151 -25.80 -3.47 0.71
C VAL A 151 -26.28 -3.05 -0.68
N THR A 152 -25.41 -2.37 -1.40
CA THR A 152 -25.62 -1.94 -2.79
C THR A 152 -24.49 -2.50 -3.67
N VAL A 153 -24.80 -2.83 -4.92
CA VAL A 153 -23.76 -3.14 -5.91
C VAL A 153 -22.81 -1.95 -6.04
N GLY A 154 -21.52 -2.20 -5.93
CA GLY A 154 -20.48 -1.16 -5.86
C GLY A 154 -19.96 -0.90 -4.45
N ASP A 155 -20.57 -1.42 -3.40
CA ASP A 155 -20.01 -1.33 -2.05
C ASP A 155 -18.69 -2.09 -1.96
N MET A 156 -17.70 -1.45 -1.34
CA MET A 156 -16.37 -2.02 -1.16
C MET A 156 -16.33 -2.97 0.04
N VAL A 157 -15.39 -3.90 -0.01
CA VAL A 157 -15.21 -4.92 1.03
C VAL A 157 -13.74 -5.01 1.42
N SER A 158 -13.45 -4.85 2.71
CA SER A 158 -12.10 -5.00 3.25
C SER A 158 -11.91 -6.34 3.95
N PHE A 159 -10.71 -6.90 3.87
CA PHE A 159 -10.33 -8.10 4.62
C PHE A 159 -10.16 -7.82 6.11
N VAL A 160 -10.48 -8.81 6.94
CA VAL A 160 -10.25 -8.77 8.39
C VAL A 160 -9.06 -9.67 8.71
N ASN A 161 -7.88 -9.06 8.76
CA ASN A 161 -6.66 -9.73 9.19
C ASN A 161 -5.79 -8.74 9.97
N PRO A 162 -6.13 -8.46 11.24
CA PRO A 162 -5.44 -7.42 12.01
C PRO A 162 -3.97 -7.77 12.21
N ALA A 163 -3.13 -6.73 12.20
CA ALA A 163 -1.70 -6.90 12.46
C ALA A 163 -1.43 -7.49 13.84
N ARG A 164 -0.62 -8.53 13.88
CA ARG A 164 -0.24 -9.27 15.07
C ARG A 164 1.27 -9.33 15.22
N GLU A 165 1.70 -9.28 16.47
CA GLU A 165 3.10 -9.47 16.81
C GLU A 165 3.49 -10.94 16.71
N LEU A 166 4.60 -11.19 16.06
CA LEU A 166 5.25 -12.48 15.99
C LEU A 166 6.54 -12.45 16.81
N MET A 167 7.15 -13.64 16.99
CA MET A 167 8.47 -13.73 17.61
C MET A 167 9.52 -12.90 16.85
N ASN A 168 10.58 -12.53 17.55
CA ASN A 168 11.72 -11.79 16.99
C ASN A 168 11.37 -10.38 16.44
N ASN A 169 10.47 -9.66 17.11
CA ASN A 169 10.03 -8.30 16.75
C ASN A 169 9.49 -8.19 15.31
N ARG A 170 8.73 -9.18 14.88
CA ARG A 170 8.07 -9.17 13.58
C ARG A 170 6.60 -8.89 13.71
N LEU A 171 6.02 -8.32 12.65
CA LEU A 171 4.58 -8.14 12.48
C LEU A 171 4.10 -8.93 11.28
N ALA A 172 2.87 -9.45 11.39
CA ALA A 172 2.14 -10.01 10.27
C ALA A 172 0.69 -9.52 10.31
N GLY A 173 0.14 -9.20 9.16
CA GLY A 173 -1.24 -8.70 9.03
C GLY A 173 -1.51 -8.22 7.61
N LYS A 174 -2.74 -7.75 7.37
CA LYS A 174 -3.09 -7.14 6.10
C LYS A 174 -2.35 -5.81 5.88
N SER A 175 -2.29 -5.37 4.63
CA SER A 175 -1.88 -4.02 4.25
C SER A 175 -0.47 -3.63 4.72
N MET A 176 0.44 -4.61 4.94
CA MET A 176 1.86 -4.31 5.12
C MET A 176 2.40 -3.63 3.87
N ASP A 177 1.93 -4.03 2.73
CA ASP A 177 1.88 -3.35 1.47
C ASP A 177 0.70 -2.36 1.45
N ASN A 178 0.94 -1.04 1.49
CA ASN A 178 2.24 -0.42 1.75
C ASN A 178 2.16 0.50 2.98
N ARG A 179 1.51 0.03 4.07
CA ARG A 179 1.46 0.77 5.34
C ARG A 179 2.82 0.84 6.02
N SER A 180 3.74 -0.07 5.66
CA SER A 180 5.16 0.01 6.06
C SER A 180 5.83 1.25 5.48
N GLY A 181 5.59 1.56 4.22
CA GLY A 181 6.02 2.81 3.60
C GLY A 181 5.43 4.05 4.29
N ILE A 182 4.14 4.02 4.64
CA ILE A 182 3.54 5.14 5.41
C ILE A 182 4.20 5.30 6.78
N ALA A 183 4.50 4.21 7.49
CA ALA A 183 5.24 4.30 8.75
C ALA A 183 6.65 4.89 8.53
N ALA A 184 7.33 4.49 7.45
CA ALA A 184 8.63 5.06 7.07
C ALA A 184 8.54 6.57 6.75
N LEU A 185 7.47 7.02 6.05
CA LEU A 185 7.25 8.45 5.81
C LEU A 185 7.13 9.24 7.12
N VAL A 186 6.44 8.69 8.12
CA VAL A 186 6.32 9.34 9.43
C VAL A 186 7.67 9.39 10.15
N GLU A 187 8.48 8.32 10.10
CA GLU A 187 9.82 8.32 10.69
C GLU A 187 10.76 9.31 9.96
N ILE A 188 10.69 9.41 8.64
CA ILE A 188 11.42 10.43 7.86
C ILE A 188 11.03 11.84 8.34
N LEU A 189 9.75 12.11 8.50
CA LEU A 189 9.28 13.40 9.00
C LEU A 189 9.77 13.70 10.41
N LYS A 190 9.85 12.71 11.30
CA LYS A 190 10.45 12.86 12.64
C LYS A 190 11.94 13.22 12.57
N GLU A 191 12.69 12.55 11.72
CA GLU A 191 14.12 12.85 11.56
C GLU A 191 14.36 14.23 10.94
N LEU A 192 13.55 14.65 9.98
CA LEU A 192 13.60 16.00 9.38
C LEU A 192 13.34 17.14 10.39
N GLN A 193 12.71 16.85 11.56
CA GLN A 193 12.63 17.83 12.65
C GLN A 193 13.99 18.12 13.29
N ARG A 194 14.91 17.19 13.26
CA ARG A 194 16.23 17.24 13.89
C ARG A 194 17.32 17.67 12.92
N LEU A 195 17.11 17.37 11.64
CA LEU A 195 18.08 17.64 10.59
C LEU A 195 17.85 19.01 9.95
N HIS A 196 18.96 19.66 9.58
CA HIS A 196 18.94 20.85 8.75
C HIS A 196 18.99 20.42 7.28
N HIS A 197 17.96 20.81 6.53
CA HIS A 197 17.91 20.57 5.09
C HIS A 197 17.63 21.87 4.35
N ASP A 198 18.18 22.00 3.15
CA ASP A 198 18.05 23.18 2.33
C ASP A 198 16.87 23.11 1.36
N ASP A 199 16.57 21.92 0.87
CA ASP A 199 15.49 21.69 -0.09
C ASP A 199 14.13 21.45 0.59
N ASN A 200 13.05 21.77 -0.12
CA ASN A 200 11.70 21.41 0.29
C ASN A 200 11.50 19.89 0.17
N VAL A 201 10.85 19.30 1.16
CA VAL A 201 10.49 17.89 1.12
C VAL A 201 8.97 17.77 1.12
N TYR A 202 8.43 17.26 0.00
CA TYR A 202 7.05 16.84 -0.10
C TYR A 202 6.96 15.37 0.28
N VAL A 203 6.18 15.07 1.32
CA VAL A 203 5.89 13.69 1.73
C VAL A 203 4.45 13.41 1.35
N VAL A 204 4.22 12.41 0.50
CA VAL A 204 2.88 12.13 -0.01
C VAL A 204 2.49 10.70 0.27
N ALA A 205 1.40 10.54 1.01
CA ALA A 205 0.70 9.27 1.10
C ALA A 205 -0.31 9.21 -0.05
N THR A 206 -0.08 8.32 -0.98
CA THR A 206 -0.83 8.20 -2.23
C THR A 206 -1.95 7.17 -2.13
N VAL A 207 -2.88 7.21 -3.07
CA VAL A 207 -4.05 6.35 -3.17
C VAL A 207 -4.10 5.62 -4.50
N GLN A 208 -4.92 4.56 -4.57
CA GLN A 208 -5.21 3.82 -5.80
C GLN A 208 -3.94 3.37 -6.55
N GLU A 209 -2.91 3.05 -5.81
CA GLU A 209 -1.72 2.40 -6.36
C GLU A 209 -2.12 1.06 -6.96
N GLU A 210 -2.88 0.27 -6.22
CA GLU A 210 -3.38 -1.07 -6.52
C GLU A 210 -4.31 -1.12 -7.75
N LEU A 211 -4.78 0.04 -8.25
CA LEU A 211 -5.60 0.18 -9.47
C LEU A 211 -4.87 0.85 -10.63
N GLY A 212 -3.53 0.96 -10.56
CA GLY A 212 -2.71 1.49 -11.64
C GLY A 212 -2.15 2.89 -11.36
N LEU A 213 -1.66 3.12 -10.14
CA LEU A 213 -0.83 4.27 -9.76
C LEU A 213 -1.55 5.63 -9.84
N VAL A 214 -2.88 5.65 -9.79
CA VAL A 214 -3.71 6.85 -10.07
C VAL A 214 -3.36 8.01 -9.15
N GLY A 215 -3.23 7.74 -7.85
CA GLY A 215 -2.87 8.76 -6.86
C GLY A 215 -1.50 9.38 -7.12
N ALA A 216 -0.51 8.55 -7.42
CA ALA A 216 0.85 9.00 -7.73
C ALA A 216 0.89 9.90 -8.99
N ILE A 217 0.16 9.53 -10.04
CA ILE A 217 0.03 10.33 -11.27
C ILE A 217 -0.55 11.71 -10.95
N CYS A 218 -1.64 11.76 -10.17
CA CYS A 218 -2.32 13.01 -9.83
C CYS A 218 -1.48 13.88 -8.89
N ALA A 219 -0.86 13.31 -7.86
CA ALA A 219 -0.03 14.05 -6.92
C ALA A 219 1.19 14.66 -7.61
N THR A 220 1.90 13.89 -8.44
CA THR A 220 3.10 14.35 -9.16
C THR A 220 2.79 15.43 -10.19
N TYR A 221 1.58 15.43 -10.76
CA TYR A 221 1.18 16.48 -11.68
C TYR A 221 1.18 17.86 -11.02
N ASN A 222 0.78 17.94 -9.76
CA ASN A 222 0.66 19.20 -9.02
C ASN A 222 1.95 19.61 -8.30
N ILE A 223 2.83 18.66 -7.98
CA ILE A 223 4.09 18.91 -7.27
C ILE A 223 5.22 19.03 -8.30
N LYS A 224 5.95 20.17 -8.25
CA LYS A 224 7.17 20.34 -9.06
C LYS A 224 8.34 19.81 -8.24
N ALA A 225 8.74 18.55 -8.49
CA ALA A 225 9.86 17.91 -7.81
C ALA A 225 11.08 17.78 -8.75
N ASP A 226 12.26 17.94 -8.18
CA ASP A 226 13.55 17.74 -8.86
C ASP A 226 14.04 16.28 -8.70
N LEU A 227 13.53 15.56 -7.69
CA LEU A 227 13.82 14.16 -7.40
C LEU A 227 12.60 13.51 -6.74
N GLY A 228 12.25 12.32 -7.21
CA GLY A 228 11.28 11.42 -6.57
C GLY A 228 11.99 10.30 -5.81
N ILE A 229 11.52 10.01 -4.61
CA ILE A 229 11.91 8.86 -3.80
C ILE A 229 10.64 8.07 -3.52
N VAL A 230 10.52 6.90 -4.08
CA VAL A 230 9.40 6.00 -3.82
C VAL A 230 9.80 5.00 -2.74
N ILE A 231 8.95 4.83 -1.75
CA ILE A 231 9.08 3.81 -0.72
C ILE A 231 7.98 2.80 -0.96
N ASP A 232 8.39 1.57 -1.24
CA ASP A 232 7.45 0.48 -1.46
C ASP A 232 7.93 -0.78 -0.74
N VAL A 233 7.34 -1.92 -1.01
CA VAL A 233 7.74 -3.22 -0.48
C VAL A 233 8.24 -4.11 -1.60
N CYS A 234 9.12 -5.05 -1.27
CA CYS A 234 9.58 -6.11 -2.17
C CYS A 234 9.35 -7.49 -1.56
N HIS A 235 9.61 -8.53 -2.33
CA HIS A 235 9.41 -9.90 -1.88
C HIS A 235 10.43 -10.29 -0.81
N GLY A 236 9.91 -10.70 0.35
CA GLY A 236 10.73 -11.28 1.41
C GLY A 236 11.20 -12.69 1.09
N ASP A 237 12.30 -13.09 1.70
CA ASP A 237 12.83 -14.47 1.61
C ASP A 237 11.82 -15.47 2.19
N MET A 238 11.43 -16.47 1.40
CA MET A 238 10.53 -17.55 1.78
C MET A 238 10.90 -18.85 1.04
N PRO A 239 10.46 -20.03 1.52
CA PRO A 239 10.68 -21.28 0.82
C PRO A 239 10.21 -21.21 -0.65
N ASP A 240 11.04 -21.72 -1.56
CA ASP A 240 10.81 -21.77 -3.01
C ASP A 240 10.79 -20.40 -3.73
N ALA A 241 11.08 -19.29 -3.05
CA ALA A 241 11.29 -17.99 -3.70
C ALA A 241 12.65 -17.98 -4.43
N PRO A 242 12.71 -17.40 -5.65
CA PRO A 242 13.99 -17.18 -6.33
C PRO A 242 14.90 -16.28 -5.49
N SER A 243 16.15 -16.68 -5.30
CA SER A 243 17.10 -15.95 -4.43
C SER A 243 17.56 -14.60 -5.00
N ASP A 244 17.33 -14.37 -6.28
CA ASP A 244 17.63 -13.13 -7.00
C ASP A 244 16.45 -12.16 -7.04
N GLU A 245 15.26 -12.60 -6.60
CA GLU A 245 14.02 -11.80 -6.53
C GLU A 245 13.49 -11.67 -5.09
N SER A 246 14.25 -12.13 -4.08
CA SER A 246 13.81 -12.09 -2.69
C SER A 246 14.87 -11.57 -1.74
N PHE A 247 14.43 -10.81 -0.72
CA PHE A 247 15.31 -10.04 0.16
C PHE A 247 15.08 -10.43 1.63
N PRO A 248 16.10 -10.97 2.32
CA PRO A 248 15.97 -11.33 3.73
C PRO A 248 15.65 -10.13 4.62
N LEU A 249 14.61 -10.28 5.46
CA LEU A 249 14.26 -9.28 6.47
C LEU A 249 15.42 -9.02 7.45
N GLY A 250 15.65 -7.74 7.76
CA GLY A 250 16.68 -7.31 8.71
C GLY A 250 18.08 -7.21 8.12
N LYS A 251 18.24 -7.33 6.80
CA LYS A 251 19.51 -7.14 6.09
C LYS A 251 19.68 -5.74 5.48
N GLY A 252 18.77 -4.84 5.78
CA GLY A 252 18.75 -3.48 5.28
C GLY A 252 17.77 -3.29 4.14
N VAL A 253 17.56 -2.05 3.75
CA VAL A 253 16.64 -1.65 2.69
C VAL A 253 17.12 -2.17 1.33
N ALA A 254 16.20 -2.66 0.51
CA ALA A 254 16.48 -2.97 -0.88
C ALA A 254 16.49 -1.67 -1.70
N VAL A 255 17.59 -1.43 -2.38
CA VAL A 255 17.79 -0.25 -3.25
C VAL A 255 17.70 -0.71 -4.69
N ALA A 256 16.63 -0.32 -5.35
CA ALA A 256 16.37 -0.74 -6.71
C ALA A 256 17.33 -0.08 -7.72
N VAL A 257 17.76 -0.88 -8.69
CA VAL A 257 18.66 -0.47 -9.78
C VAL A 257 18.10 -0.95 -11.11
N GLY A 258 17.71 -0.02 -11.98
CA GLY A 258 17.07 -0.39 -13.24
C GLY A 258 16.97 0.76 -14.23
N PRO A 259 16.50 0.50 -15.46
CA PRO A 259 16.47 1.47 -16.56
C PRO A 259 15.49 2.63 -16.33
N VAL A 260 14.43 2.43 -15.54
CA VAL A 260 13.45 3.47 -15.20
C VAL A 260 14.00 4.40 -14.12
N LEU A 261 14.95 3.92 -13.32
CA LEU A 261 15.47 4.59 -12.13
C LEU A 261 16.67 5.49 -12.45
N SER A 262 16.82 6.58 -11.70
CA SER A 262 17.93 7.51 -11.88
C SER A 262 19.22 6.94 -11.31
N MET A 263 20.05 6.34 -12.12
CA MET A 263 21.34 5.77 -11.74
C MET A 263 22.23 6.77 -10.98
N LYS A 264 22.17 8.07 -11.32
CA LYS A 264 22.91 9.13 -10.61
C LYS A 264 22.51 9.19 -9.14
N HIS A 265 21.20 9.24 -8.87
CA HIS A 265 20.68 9.41 -7.51
C HIS A 265 20.69 8.09 -6.73
N THR A 266 20.47 6.95 -7.39
CA THR A 266 20.66 5.62 -6.80
C THR A 266 22.11 5.43 -6.31
N LYS A 267 23.11 5.80 -7.12
CA LYS A 267 24.52 5.78 -6.66
C LYS A 267 24.79 6.72 -5.49
N ALA A 268 24.13 7.88 -5.47
CA ALA A 268 24.28 8.84 -4.38
C ALA A 268 23.73 8.27 -3.06
N ILE A 269 22.53 7.67 -3.07
CA ILE A 269 21.96 7.08 -1.84
C ILE A 269 22.74 5.86 -1.36
N ILE A 270 23.24 5.02 -2.26
CA ILE A 270 24.14 3.90 -1.91
C ILE A 270 25.45 4.43 -1.27
N LYS A 271 25.99 5.54 -1.79
CA LYS A 271 27.16 6.17 -1.20
C LYS A 271 26.87 6.66 0.21
N THR A 272 25.73 7.37 0.40
CA THR A 272 25.29 7.81 1.73
C THR A 272 25.11 6.64 2.69
N ALA A 273 24.47 5.56 2.26
CA ALA A 273 24.31 4.36 3.08
C ALA A 273 25.63 3.78 3.56
N LYS A 274 26.65 3.77 2.69
CA LYS A 274 28.00 3.32 3.05
C LYS A 274 28.70 4.26 4.04
N GLU A 275 28.59 5.57 3.83
CA GLU A 275 29.21 6.59 4.69
C GLU A 275 28.59 6.60 6.09
N GLU A 276 27.28 6.38 6.18
CA GLU A 276 26.52 6.35 7.43
C GLU A 276 26.41 4.93 8.05
N ASN A 277 27.06 3.93 7.46
CA ASN A 277 27.01 2.52 7.90
C ASN A 277 25.58 1.96 7.97
N ILE A 278 24.71 2.36 7.04
CA ILE A 278 23.36 1.85 6.87
C ILE A 278 23.42 0.59 6.00
N SER A 279 22.87 -0.51 6.50
CA SER A 279 22.78 -1.76 5.74
C SER A 279 21.78 -1.61 4.57
N TYR A 280 22.15 -2.12 3.42
CA TYR A 280 21.28 -2.13 2.23
C TYR A 280 21.53 -3.38 1.40
N GLN A 281 20.58 -3.69 0.54
CA GLN A 281 20.64 -4.76 -0.45
C GLN A 281 20.46 -4.14 -1.84
N ILE A 282 20.90 -4.79 -2.91
CA ILE A 282 20.70 -4.31 -4.28
C ILE A 282 19.58 -5.12 -4.91
N ASP A 283 18.60 -4.42 -5.46
CA ASP A 283 17.44 -4.98 -6.14
C ASP A 283 17.51 -4.66 -7.65
N PRO A 284 17.87 -5.62 -8.51
CA PRO A 284 18.01 -5.39 -9.93
C PRO A 284 16.65 -5.45 -10.63
N GLU A 285 16.12 -4.30 -11.05
CA GLU A 285 14.87 -4.14 -11.79
C GLU A 285 15.12 -4.06 -13.30
N ALA A 286 14.73 -5.08 -14.03
CA ALA A 286 15.01 -5.17 -15.47
C ALA A 286 14.05 -4.34 -16.34
N GLY A 287 12.90 -3.92 -15.81
CA GLY A 287 11.84 -3.23 -16.57
C GLY A 287 11.01 -2.29 -15.74
N ASP A 288 9.70 -2.46 -15.82
CA ASP A 288 8.74 -1.75 -14.96
C ASP A 288 8.89 -2.26 -13.53
N THR A 289 8.93 -1.33 -12.58
CA THR A 289 9.10 -1.67 -11.15
C THR A 289 7.82 -2.17 -10.49
N GLY A 290 6.67 -2.08 -11.18
CA GLY A 290 5.37 -2.39 -10.57
C GLY A 290 4.98 -1.46 -9.42
N THR A 291 5.65 -0.32 -9.27
CA THR A 291 5.46 0.65 -8.18
C THR A 291 5.22 2.07 -8.72
N GLU A 292 4.96 3.02 -7.83
CA GLU A 292 4.79 4.43 -8.19
C GLU A 292 6.00 5.06 -8.89
N ALA A 293 7.17 4.43 -8.85
CA ALA A 293 8.38 4.94 -9.51
C ALA A 293 8.17 5.12 -11.02
N ALA A 294 7.44 4.21 -11.67
CA ALA A 294 7.10 4.32 -13.09
C ALA A 294 6.23 5.55 -13.38
N ALA A 295 5.25 5.84 -12.53
CA ALA A 295 4.38 7.01 -12.66
C ALA A 295 5.14 8.32 -12.51
N HIS A 296 6.03 8.40 -11.51
CA HIS A 296 6.85 9.59 -11.27
C HIS A 296 7.85 9.84 -12.40
N ALA A 297 8.48 8.78 -12.92
CA ALA A 297 9.47 8.90 -13.99
C ALA A 297 8.93 9.56 -15.25
N VAL A 298 7.64 9.38 -15.56
CA VAL A 298 6.99 9.93 -16.77
C VAL A 298 6.10 11.15 -16.49
N ALA A 299 6.04 11.62 -15.23
CA ALA A 299 5.22 12.78 -14.88
C ALA A 299 5.78 14.06 -15.50
N LYS A 300 4.91 14.85 -16.18
CA LYS A 300 5.28 16.12 -16.85
C LYS A 300 6.47 15.97 -17.81
N GLU A 301 7.61 16.55 -17.45
CA GLU A 301 8.87 16.54 -18.19
C GLU A 301 9.75 15.32 -17.80
N GLY A 302 9.24 14.46 -16.93
CA GLY A 302 9.98 13.39 -16.29
C GLY A 302 10.64 13.85 -14.99
N ILE A 303 10.52 13.05 -13.93
CA ILE A 303 11.19 13.28 -12.65
C ILE A 303 12.23 12.17 -12.46
N PRO A 304 13.52 12.51 -12.21
CA PRO A 304 14.48 11.51 -11.78
C PRO A 304 13.96 10.79 -10.54
N VAL A 305 13.88 9.47 -10.55
CA VAL A 305 13.28 8.70 -9.46
C VAL A 305 14.23 7.61 -8.93
N ILE A 306 14.15 7.33 -7.64
CA ILE A 306 14.74 6.15 -6.98
C ILE A 306 13.66 5.38 -6.25
N LEU A 307 13.86 4.08 -6.08
CA LEU A 307 12.97 3.17 -5.37
C LEU A 307 13.73 2.50 -4.23
N LEU A 308 13.10 2.48 -3.05
CA LEU A 308 13.58 1.87 -1.82
C LEU A 308 12.49 0.94 -1.28
N SER A 309 12.85 -0.35 -0.99
CA SER A 309 11.89 -1.36 -0.54
C SER A 309 12.35 -2.11 0.69
#